data_18c61a243648549969e1c66a2365f97e
#
_entry.id   18c61a243648549969e1c66a2365f97e
#
_cell.length_a   1.000
_cell.length_b   1.000
_cell.length_c   1.000
_cell.angle_alpha   90.00
_cell.angle_beta   90.00
_cell.angle_gamma   90.00
#
_symmetry.space_group_name_H-M   'P 1'
#
loop_
_entity.id
_entity.type
_entity.pdbx_description
1 polymer ?
#
loop_
_entity_poly.entity_id
_entity_poly.type
_entity_poly.pdbx_seq_one_letter_code
_entity_poly.pdbx_strand_id
1 'polypeptide(L)'
;MKIGITCYPTYGGSGVVATELGLELAQRGHDIHFISYAQPIRLTEPQPHIHFHEVEVSRYPLFDYPPYDLALATRMAEVAELYDLDLLHVHYAIPHSVSALLARQMLAAGPSHRRLPFVTTLHGTDITLVGMDRSYLPITRYSIEESDGVTAISNYLRDITLKEFEIKNHIEVVYNFVNCDLYVRDADAPKRRKEYAPNGEKVLVHLSNFRPVKRLTDVVEIFDRVRKKIPSKLLLVGDGPDRSKAEWLAVQKGIHDHVIFLGKQDRVQEKLAVSDIMLLPSELESFGLAALEAMACKVVPITTRVGGLPEVIEHGRNGFMAEVGDVDTMAQYAIDLLSDEKKLETMAVQARAWAQAKFCASKIIPQYEEFYRRVLERSS
;
A
#
# COMPACT_ATOMS: atom_id res chain seq x y z
N MET A 1 21.90 -4.98 -10.33
CA MET A 1 21.97 -3.55 -9.92
C MET A 1 22.03 -3.47 -8.42
N LYS A 2 22.70 -2.46 -7.89
CA LYS A 2 22.73 -2.10 -6.47
C LYS A 2 21.80 -0.92 -6.25
N ILE A 3 20.69 -1.13 -5.53
CA ILE A 3 19.58 -0.18 -5.45
C ILE A 3 19.35 0.24 -4.00
N GLY A 4 19.46 1.55 -3.73
CA GLY A 4 19.05 2.12 -2.46
C GLY A 4 17.53 2.36 -2.42
N ILE A 5 16.81 1.73 -1.50
CA ILE A 5 15.36 1.92 -1.34
C ILE A 5 15.06 2.66 -0.05
N THR A 6 14.29 3.74 -0.14
CA THR A 6 13.82 4.49 1.03
C THR A 6 12.30 4.54 1.07
N CYS A 7 11.75 4.21 2.23
CA CYS A 7 10.31 4.25 2.51
C CYS A 7 10.02 4.52 3.98
N TYR A 8 8.77 4.81 4.31
CA TYR A 8 8.33 4.78 5.70
C TYR A 8 8.23 3.33 6.19
N PRO A 9 8.92 2.95 7.25
CA PRO A 9 8.88 1.59 7.82
C PRO A 9 7.62 1.38 8.67
N THR A 10 6.44 1.59 8.09
CA THR A 10 5.15 1.58 8.80
C THR A 10 4.17 0.60 8.16
N TYR A 11 3.15 0.16 8.93
CA TYR A 11 2.04 -0.69 8.45
C TYR A 11 1.10 0.04 7.46
N GLY A 12 1.66 0.90 6.61
CA GLY A 12 0.95 1.57 5.52
C GLY A 12 1.20 0.89 4.18
N GLY A 13 0.29 1.04 3.23
CA GLY A 13 0.41 0.42 1.91
C GLY A 13 1.73 0.74 1.19
N SER A 14 2.24 1.96 1.32
CA SER A 14 3.51 2.37 0.71
C SER A 14 4.74 1.67 1.28
N GLY A 15 4.81 1.52 2.63
CA GLY A 15 5.89 0.79 3.28
C GLY A 15 5.89 -0.70 2.91
N VAL A 16 4.70 -1.29 2.86
CA VAL A 16 4.52 -2.68 2.41
C VAL A 16 4.98 -2.86 0.97
N VAL A 17 4.52 -2.01 0.05
CA VAL A 17 4.89 -2.10 -1.38
C VAL A 17 6.38 -1.90 -1.58
N ALA A 18 7.00 -0.93 -0.90
CA ALA A 18 8.44 -0.69 -1.01
C ALA A 18 9.27 -1.88 -0.51
N THR A 19 8.85 -2.49 0.60
CA THR A 19 9.54 -3.68 1.14
C THR A 19 9.37 -4.88 0.23
N GLU A 20 8.16 -5.17 -0.21
CA GLU A 20 7.88 -6.28 -1.16
C GLU A 20 8.63 -6.07 -2.49
N LEU A 21 8.71 -4.83 -2.99
CA LEU A 21 9.51 -4.51 -4.17
C LEU A 21 11.00 -4.88 -3.98
N GLY A 22 11.57 -4.50 -2.85
CA GLY A 22 12.96 -4.83 -2.54
C GLY A 22 13.18 -6.33 -2.40
N LEU A 23 12.26 -7.06 -1.73
CA LEU A 23 12.32 -8.51 -1.59
C LEU A 23 12.27 -9.22 -2.95
N GLU A 24 11.35 -8.85 -3.81
CA GLU A 24 11.18 -9.41 -5.15
C GLU A 24 12.40 -9.10 -6.07
N LEU A 25 12.94 -7.89 -6.00
CA LEU A 25 14.17 -7.51 -6.73
C LEU A 25 15.39 -8.29 -6.23
N ALA A 26 15.53 -8.50 -4.92
CA ALA A 26 16.62 -9.29 -4.35
C ALA A 26 16.57 -10.76 -4.82
N GLN A 27 15.38 -11.37 -4.87
CA GLN A 27 15.19 -12.71 -5.42
C GLN A 27 15.59 -12.82 -6.91
N ARG A 28 15.60 -11.70 -7.62
CA ARG A 28 16.01 -11.60 -9.02
C ARG A 28 17.51 -11.25 -9.19
N GLY A 29 18.27 -11.21 -8.08
CA GLY A 29 19.72 -11.01 -8.06
C GLY A 29 20.16 -9.56 -8.03
N HIS A 30 19.30 -8.62 -7.63
CA HIS A 30 19.71 -7.24 -7.33
C HIS A 30 20.16 -7.12 -5.87
N ASP A 31 21.17 -6.29 -5.59
CA ASP A 31 21.56 -5.95 -4.22
C ASP A 31 20.74 -4.74 -3.74
N ILE A 32 19.97 -4.94 -2.69
CA ILE A 32 19.02 -3.97 -2.18
C ILE A 32 19.49 -3.41 -0.84
N HIS A 33 19.58 -2.09 -0.77
CA HIS A 33 20.00 -1.35 0.39
C HIS A 33 18.82 -0.50 0.91
N PHE A 34 18.11 -1.00 1.93
CA PHE A 34 17.06 -0.22 2.60
C PHE A 34 17.70 0.83 3.50
N ILE A 35 17.30 2.10 3.30
CA ILE A 35 17.80 3.26 4.06
C ILE A 35 16.60 3.92 4.74
N SER A 36 16.45 3.76 6.06
CA SER A 36 15.30 4.24 6.81
C SER A 36 15.60 4.34 8.30
N TYR A 37 14.77 5.05 9.07
CA TYR A 37 14.95 5.22 10.53
C TYR A 37 14.59 3.99 11.37
N ALA A 38 14.00 2.97 10.78
CA ALA A 38 13.76 1.67 11.40
C ALA A 38 13.67 0.60 10.31
N GLN A 39 13.83 -0.64 10.70
CA GLN A 39 13.73 -1.77 9.78
C GLN A 39 12.37 -1.80 9.07
N PRO A 40 12.34 -1.95 7.73
CA PRO A 40 11.10 -2.03 6.99
C PRO A 40 10.21 -3.17 7.46
N ILE A 41 8.90 -2.93 7.47
CA ILE A 41 7.90 -3.95 7.78
C ILE A 41 8.05 -5.14 6.84
N ARG A 42 7.81 -6.33 7.35
CA ARG A 42 7.97 -7.62 6.66
C ARG A 42 9.41 -8.03 6.35
N LEU A 43 10.39 -7.20 6.62
CA LEU A 43 11.79 -7.61 6.62
C LEU A 43 12.13 -8.22 8.00
N THR A 44 11.55 -9.37 8.31
CA THR A 44 11.65 -10.00 9.64
C THR A 44 12.87 -10.89 9.81
N GLU A 45 13.46 -11.34 8.72
CA GLU A 45 14.61 -12.25 8.72
C GLU A 45 15.68 -11.76 7.75
N PRO A 46 16.98 -12.06 8.00
CA PRO A 46 18.03 -11.79 7.04
C PRO A 46 17.75 -12.48 5.71
N GLN A 47 17.86 -11.73 4.63
CA GLN A 47 17.67 -12.24 3.27
C GLN A 47 18.94 -12.03 2.45
N PRO A 48 19.30 -12.96 1.56
CA PRO A 48 20.41 -12.75 0.62
C PRO A 48 20.15 -11.46 -0.19
N HIS A 49 21.22 -10.72 -0.45
CA HIS A 49 21.18 -9.47 -1.23
C HIS A 49 20.32 -8.36 -0.63
N ILE A 50 20.01 -8.40 0.67
CA ILE A 50 19.30 -7.32 1.36
C ILE A 50 20.13 -6.79 2.51
N HIS A 51 20.33 -5.47 2.52
CA HIS A 51 21.05 -4.72 3.54
C HIS A 51 20.15 -3.66 4.12
N PHE A 52 20.25 -3.46 5.44
CA PHE A 52 19.52 -2.38 6.12
C PHE A 52 20.52 -1.38 6.71
N HIS A 53 20.26 -0.11 6.45
CA HIS A 53 21.05 1.02 6.93
C HIS A 53 20.17 1.96 7.72
N GLU A 54 20.34 1.95 9.03
CA GLU A 54 19.57 2.83 9.91
C GLU A 54 19.99 4.29 9.74
N VAL A 55 19.00 5.16 9.73
CA VAL A 55 19.15 6.62 9.74
C VAL A 55 19.02 7.10 11.16
N GLU A 56 20.15 7.38 11.80
CA GLU A 56 20.17 7.97 13.13
C GLU A 56 19.95 9.49 13.05
N VAL A 57 19.05 9.99 13.87
CA VAL A 57 18.75 11.42 13.94
C VAL A 57 19.14 11.94 15.31
N SER A 58 20.19 12.77 15.35
CA SER A 58 20.66 13.40 16.58
C SER A 58 19.63 14.38 17.12
N ARG A 59 19.37 14.31 18.42
CA ARG A 59 18.53 15.29 19.12
C ARG A 59 19.40 16.47 19.53
N TYR A 60 19.03 17.66 19.08
CA TYR A 60 19.64 18.90 19.49
C TYR A 60 18.60 19.82 20.12
N PRO A 61 18.83 20.40 21.31
CA PRO A 61 17.80 21.12 22.08
C PRO A 61 17.14 22.30 21.37
N LEU A 62 17.79 22.89 20.36
CA LEU A 62 17.24 24.01 19.58
C LEU A 62 16.40 23.55 18.38
N PHE A 63 16.32 22.26 18.12
CA PHE A 63 15.43 21.73 17.10
C PHE A 63 14.08 21.34 17.73
N ASP A 64 13.01 22.05 17.41
CA ASP A 64 11.65 21.66 17.82
C ASP A 64 11.32 20.26 17.28
N TYR A 65 11.76 19.98 16.05
CA TYR A 65 11.65 18.67 15.40
C TYR A 65 13.02 18.25 14.87
N PRO A 66 13.50 17.04 15.17
CA PRO A 66 14.74 16.52 14.60
C PRO A 66 14.64 16.48 13.06
N PRO A 67 15.61 17.06 12.32
CA PRO A 67 15.57 17.16 10.86
C PRO A 67 15.91 15.81 10.22
N TYR A 68 14.94 14.92 10.19
CA TYR A 68 15.07 13.56 9.64
C TYR A 68 15.50 13.56 8.17
N ASP A 69 14.96 14.46 7.38
CA ASP A 69 15.23 14.62 5.95
C ASP A 69 16.70 14.92 5.65
N LEU A 70 17.35 15.74 6.49
CA LEU A 70 18.80 16.04 6.36
C LEU A 70 19.67 14.84 6.77
N ALA A 71 19.32 14.16 7.87
CA ALA A 71 20.01 12.95 8.29
C ALA A 71 19.86 11.83 7.25
N LEU A 72 18.68 11.69 6.65
CA LEU A 72 18.40 10.74 5.58
C LEU A 72 19.26 11.05 4.33
N ALA A 73 19.32 12.32 3.91
CA ALA A 73 20.16 12.73 2.77
C ALA A 73 21.65 12.36 2.97
N THR A 74 22.16 12.63 4.17
CA THR A 74 23.53 12.25 4.53
C THR A 74 23.73 10.75 4.46
N ARG A 75 22.81 9.98 5.06
CA ARG A 75 22.90 8.51 5.06
C ARG A 75 22.78 7.91 3.67
N MET A 76 21.92 8.46 2.81
CA MET A 76 21.83 8.07 1.40
C MET A 76 23.15 8.29 0.66
N ALA A 77 23.80 9.44 0.84
CA ALA A 77 25.07 9.74 0.21
C ALA A 77 26.19 8.78 0.69
N GLU A 78 26.31 8.55 1.99
CA GLU A 78 27.27 7.63 2.59
C GLU A 78 27.10 6.20 2.07
N VAL A 79 25.87 5.67 2.09
CA VAL A 79 25.58 4.32 1.63
C VAL A 79 25.83 4.19 0.13
N ALA A 80 25.47 5.21 -0.65
CA ALA A 80 25.71 5.22 -2.08
C ALA A 80 27.20 5.19 -2.44
N GLU A 81 28.04 5.89 -1.70
CA GLU A 81 29.50 5.91 -1.91
C GLU A 81 30.13 4.61 -1.42
N LEU A 82 29.76 4.14 -0.22
CA LEU A 82 30.37 2.95 0.41
C LEU A 82 30.07 1.66 -0.36
N TYR A 83 28.86 1.52 -0.88
CA TYR A 83 28.40 0.29 -1.56
C TYR A 83 28.33 0.43 -3.08
N ASP A 84 28.68 1.58 -3.61
CA ASP A 84 28.63 1.88 -5.04
C ASP A 84 27.26 1.62 -5.66
N LEU A 85 26.24 2.29 -5.11
CA LEU A 85 24.85 2.12 -5.57
C LEU A 85 24.68 2.63 -7.01
N ASP A 86 23.93 1.91 -7.84
CA ASP A 86 23.60 2.34 -9.20
C ASP A 86 22.56 3.45 -9.22
N LEU A 87 21.55 3.38 -8.32
CA LEU A 87 20.48 4.36 -8.21
C LEU A 87 19.83 4.37 -6.80
N LEU A 88 19.11 5.45 -6.50
CA LEU A 88 18.19 5.51 -5.36
C LEU A 88 16.75 5.39 -5.85
N HIS A 89 15.94 4.56 -5.20
CA HIS A 89 14.52 4.53 -5.38
C HIS A 89 13.82 4.98 -4.09
N VAL A 90 13.15 6.10 -4.15
CA VAL A 90 12.45 6.67 -3.00
C VAL A 90 10.94 6.60 -3.18
N HIS A 91 10.27 6.18 -2.13
CA HIS A 91 8.82 6.12 -2.04
C HIS A 91 8.31 7.35 -1.29
N TYR A 92 7.49 8.15 -1.94
CA TYR A 92 7.01 9.49 -1.59
C TYR A 92 7.85 10.66 -2.14
N ALA A 93 7.16 11.64 -2.72
CA ALA A 93 7.76 12.88 -3.18
C ALA A 93 8.38 13.68 -2.04
N ILE A 94 7.72 13.73 -0.88
CA ILE A 94 8.22 14.37 0.34
C ILE A 94 8.11 13.44 1.54
N PRO A 95 9.12 13.37 2.40
CA PRO A 95 10.39 14.08 2.34
C PRO A 95 11.46 13.33 1.50
N HIS A 96 11.20 12.09 1.08
CA HIS A 96 12.22 11.16 0.61
C HIS A 96 12.87 11.61 -0.71
N SER A 97 12.08 12.13 -1.65
CA SER A 97 12.63 12.65 -2.91
C SER A 97 13.51 13.88 -2.70
N VAL A 98 13.14 14.76 -1.76
CA VAL A 98 13.98 15.91 -1.37
C VAL A 98 15.31 15.44 -0.76
N SER A 99 15.28 14.43 0.10
CA SER A 99 16.50 13.86 0.69
C SER A 99 17.39 13.20 -0.37
N ALA A 100 16.82 12.50 -1.36
CA ALA A 100 17.57 11.91 -2.47
C ALA A 100 18.21 12.98 -3.37
N LEU A 101 17.48 14.07 -3.63
CA LEU A 101 18.01 15.22 -4.38
C LEU A 101 19.23 15.83 -3.66
N LEU A 102 19.15 16.03 -2.35
CA LEU A 102 20.26 16.53 -1.55
C LEU A 102 21.44 15.55 -1.56
N ALA A 103 21.19 14.26 -1.40
CA ALA A 103 22.23 13.21 -1.46
C ALA A 103 22.95 13.23 -2.83
N ARG A 104 22.20 13.35 -3.94
CA ARG A 104 22.76 13.48 -5.30
C ARG A 104 23.67 14.72 -5.42
N GLN A 105 23.24 15.85 -4.88
CA GLN A 105 24.03 17.09 -4.88
C GLN A 105 25.30 16.97 -4.04
N MET A 106 25.21 16.34 -2.86
CA MET A 106 26.37 16.09 -1.99
C MET A 106 27.42 15.21 -2.68
N LEU A 107 26.99 14.13 -3.33
CA LEU A 107 27.89 13.24 -4.09
C LEU A 107 28.54 13.95 -5.28
N ALA A 108 27.78 14.77 -6.02
CA ALA A 108 28.31 15.53 -7.15
C ALA A 108 29.34 16.61 -6.72
N ALA A 109 29.15 17.20 -5.53
CA ALA A 109 30.07 18.20 -4.96
C ALA A 109 31.24 17.56 -4.19
N GLY A 110 31.13 16.28 -3.82
CA GLY A 110 32.13 15.54 -3.06
C GLY A 110 33.33 15.09 -3.89
N PRO A 111 34.31 14.40 -3.27
CA PRO A 111 35.53 13.98 -3.94
C PRO A 111 35.34 13.06 -5.14
N SER A 112 34.29 12.25 -5.11
CA SER A 112 33.95 11.31 -6.20
C SER A 112 33.36 11.99 -7.44
N HIS A 113 32.83 13.23 -7.31
CA HIS A 113 32.12 13.98 -8.37
C HIS A 113 31.06 13.14 -9.07
N ARG A 114 30.44 12.21 -8.33
CA ARG A 114 29.53 11.22 -8.87
C ARG A 114 28.11 11.78 -8.96
N ARG A 115 27.46 11.64 -10.11
CA ARG A 115 26.05 11.85 -10.26
C ARG A 115 25.29 10.53 -10.04
N LEU A 116 24.57 10.42 -8.92
CA LEU A 116 23.73 9.27 -8.63
C LEU A 116 22.29 9.58 -9.05
N PRO A 117 21.70 8.84 -10.00
CA PRO A 117 20.29 9.04 -10.36
C PRO A 117 19.37 8.57 -9.24
N PHE A 118 18.20 9.24 -9.14
CA PHE A 118 17.15 8.79 -8.24
C PHE A 118 15.80 8.78 -8.92
N VAL A 119 14.98 7.80 -8.55
CA VAL A 119 13.61 7.66 -9.02
C VAL A 119 12.63 7.77 -7.86
N THR A 120 11.45 8.30 -8.13
CA THR A 120 10.40 8.55 -7.13
C THR A 120 9.14 7.80 -7.49
N THR A 121 8.60 6.99 -6.55
CA THR A 121 7.26 6.42 -6.66
C THR A 121 6.28 7.21 -5.78
N LEU A 122 5.23 7.73 -6.41
CA LEU A 122 4.14 8.46 -5.77
C LEU A 122 3.10 7.47 -5.24
N HIS A 123 2.65 7.66 -4.00
CA HIS A 123 1.73 6.71 -3.32
C HIS A 123 0.34 7.28 -3.00
N GLY A 124 0.17 8.59 -3.05
CA GLY A 124 -1.10 9.25 -2.87
C GLY A 124 -1.15 10.22 -1.69
N THR A 125 -0.82 9.84 -0.47
CA THR A 125 -0.81 10.75 0.69
C THR A 125 0.14 11.94 0.48
N ASP A 126 1.27 11.71 -0.15
CA ASP A 126 2.26 12.71 -0.58
C ASP A 126 1.72 13.68 -1.63
N ILE A 127 0.67 13.30 -2.35
CA ILE A 127 0.05 14.11 -3.40
C ILE A 127 -1.28 14.70 -2.92
N THR A 128 -2.21 13.86 -2.45
CA THR A 128 -3.60 14.27 -2.20
C THR A 128 -3.84 14.92 -0.84
N LEU A 129 -2.93 14.78 0.10
CA LEU A 129 -3.05 15.34 1.45
C LEU A 129 -1.91 16.32 1.77
N VAL A 130 -0.71 15.78 1.96
CA VAL A 130 0.43 16.58 2.45
C VAL A 130 0.98 17.48 1.34
N GLY A 131 1.18 16.96 0.14
CA GLY A 131 1.79 17.70 -0.96
C GLY A 131 0.94 18.87 -1.46
N MET A 132 -0.37 18.84 -1.26
CA MET A 132 -1.29 19.93 -1.60
C MET A 132 -1.28 21.07 -0.58
N ASP A 133 -0.71 20.86 0.60
CA ASP A 133 -0.58 21.92 1.58
C ASP A 133 0.34 23.05 1.04
N ARG A 134 -0.08 24.30 1.26
CA ARG A 134 0.64 25.49 0.76
C ARG A 134 2.11 25.50 1.17
N SER A 135 2.43 24.95 2.34
CA SER A 135 3.79 24.90 2.88
C SER A 135 4.67 23.90 2.13
N TYR A 136 4.07 22.87 1.52
CA TYR A 136 4.79 21.77 0.89
C TYR A 136 4.66 21.72 -0.63
N LEU A 137 3.62 22.32 -1.21
CA LEU A 137 3.34 22.24 -2.65
C LEU A 137 4.55 22.64 -3.53
N PRO A 138 5.26 23.76 -3.29
CA PRO A 138 6.39 24.15 -4.11
C PRO A 138 7.56 23.15 -4.07
N ILE A 139 7.89 22.65 -2.89
CA ILE A 139 9.01 21.70 -2.73
C ILE A 139 8.63 20.30 -3.24
N THR A 140 7.37 19.89 -3.11
CA THR A 140 6.85 18.64 -3.68
C THR A 140 6.93 18.67 -5.20
N ARG A 141 6.43 19.74 -5.82
CA ARG A 141 6.56 19.95 -7.27
C ARG A 141 8.02 19.88 -7.71
N TYR A 142 8.88 20.66 -7.06
CA TYR A 142 10.29 20.73 -7.39
C TYR A 142 10.99 19.37 -7.29
N SER A 143 10.75 18.62 -6.22
CA SER A 143 11.37 17.31 -6.02
C SER A 143 10.90 16.26 -7.04
N ILE A 144 9.65 16.33 -7.50
CA ILE A 144 9.12 15.49 -8.58
C ILE A 144 9.82 15.84 -9.91
N GLU A 145 9.93 17.13 -10.24
CA GLU A 145 10.58 17.62 -11.47
C GLU A 145 12.07 17.28 -11.54
N GLU A 146 12.75 17.24 -10.38
CA GLU A 146 14.18 16.91 -10.27
C GLU A 146 14.48 15.41 -10.26
N SER A 147 13.47 14.55 -10.14
CA SER A 147 13.66 13.10 -10.19
C SER A 147 14.06 12.66 -11.60
N ASP A 148 15.04 11.77 -11.72
CA ASP A 148 15.49 11.21 -13.01
C ASP A 148 14.42 10.29 -13.63
N GLY A 149 13.48 9.83 -12.83
CA GLY A 149 12.27 9.14 -13.25
C GLY A 149 11.20 9.16 -12.17
N VAL A 150 9.94 9.21 -12.58
CA VAL A 150 8.80 9.24 -11.65
C VAL A 150 7.80 8.17 -12.05
N THR A 151 7.34 7.41 -11.05
CA THR A 151 6.23 6.48 -11.23
C THR A 151 5.05 6.84 -10.32
N ALA A 152 3.85 6.52 -10.77
CA ALA A 152 2.63 6.57 -9.98
C ALA A 152 1.98 5.19 -9.92
N ILE A 153 1.35 4.87 -8.80
CA ILE A 153 0.75 3.56 -8.55
C ILE A 153 -0.61 3.35 -9.23
N SER A 154 -1.13 4.36 -9.92
CA SER A 154 -2.39 4.32 -10.69
C SER A 154 -2.45 5.44 -11.70
N ASN A 155 -3.29 5.31 -12.73
CA ASN A 155 -3.58 6.40 -13.67
C ASN A 155 -4.24 7.58 -12.94
N TYR A 156 -5.16 7.29 -12.03
CA TYR A 156 -5.78 8.32 -11.19
C TYR A 156 -4.72 9.19 -10.49
N LEU A 157 -3.75 8.56 -9.84
CA LEU A 157 -2.71 9.31 -9.11
C LEU A 157 -1.79 10.09 -10.04
N ARG A 158 -1.40 9.51 -11.19
CA ARG A 158 -0.66 10.22 -12.24
C ARG A 158 -1.41 11.47 -12.68
N ASP A 159 -2.68 11.32 -13.07
CA ASP A 159 -3.47 12.38 -13.67
C ASP A 159 -3.72 13.54 -12.69
N ILE A 160 -4.02 13.23 -11.42
CA ILE A 160 -4.16 14.26 -10.38
C ILE A 160 -2.82 14.96 -10.09
N THR A 161 -1.70 14.23 -10.11
CA THR A 161 -0.37 14.82 -9.91
C THR A 161 -0.01 15.78 -11.03
N LEU A 162 -0.18 15.36 -12.27
CA LEU A 162 0.08 16.22 -13.44
C LEU A 162 -0.75 17.50 -13.40
N LYS A 163 -2.01 17.38 -13.02
CA LYS A 163 -2.95 18.51 -12.98
C LYS A 163 -2.67 19.47 -11.83
N GLU A 164 -2.62 18.96 -10.60
CA GLU A 164 -2.58 19.79 -9.38
C GLU A 164 -1.19 20.40 -9.12
N PHE A 165 -0.12 19.71 -9.54
CA PHE A 165 1.25 20.21 -9.39
C PHE A 165 1.82 20.80 -10.68
N GLU A 166 1.06 20.83 -11.78
CA GLU A 166 1.51 21.31 -13.10
C GLU A 166 2.87 20.68 -13.52
N ILE A 167 3.04 19.39 -13.27
CA ILE A 167 4.26 18.65 -13.58
C ILE A 167 4.44 18.55 -15.10
N LYS A 168 5.66 18.82 -15.57
CA LYS A 168 6.03 18.73 -16.98
C LYS A 168 6.67 17.40 -17.35
N ASN A 169 7.33 16.78 -16.37
CA ASN A 169 8.00 15.51 -16.55
C ASN A 169 6.98 14.38 -16.79
N HIS A 170 7.40 13.39 -17.55
CA HIS A 170 6.60 12.18 -17.75
C HIS A 170 6.52 11.39 -16.42
N ILE A 171 5.31 11.01 -16.04
CA ILE A 171 5.05 10.10 -14.91
C ILE A 171 4.57 8.78 -15.50
N GLU A 172 5.35 7.72 -15.31
CA GLU A 172 5.00 6.38 -15.75
C GLU A 172 4.06 5.71 -14.74
N VAL A 173 3.05 4.99 -15.20
CA VAL A 173 2.19 4.22 -14.30
C VAL A 173 2.76 2.82 -14.16
N VAL A 174 3.23 2.52 -12.94
CA VAL A 174 3.59 1.18 -12.52
C VAL A 174 2.71 0.82 -11.33
N TYR A 175 1.74 -0.06 -11.57
CA TYR A 175 0.74 -0.40 -10.56
C TYR A 175 1.36 -1.03 -9.32
N ASN A 176 0.71 -0.83 -8.17
CA ASN A 176 0.99 -1.67 -7.02
C ASN A 176 0.68 -3.13 -7.34
N PHE A 177 1.32 -4.02 -6.62
CA PHE A 177 1.28 -5.45 -6.87
C PHE A 177 1.06 -6.26 -5.58
N VAL A 178 0.79 -7.53 -5.77
CA VAL A 178 0.70 -8.51 -4.69
C VAL A 178 1.52 -9.74 -5.06
N ASN A 179 2.17 -10.36 -4.08
CA ASN A 179 2.78 -11.68 -4.26
C ASN A 179 1.67 -12.74 -4.27
N CYS A 180 1.29 -13.20 -5.46
CA CYS A 180 0.17 -14.12 -5.66
C CYS A 180 0.42 -15.54 -5.12
N ASP A 181 1.66 -15.88 -4.81
CA ASP A 181 2.01 -17.18 -4.22
C ASP A 181 1.89 -17.13 -2.70
N LEU A 182 2.13 -15.95 -2.10
CA LEU A 182 1.92 -15.70 -0.68
C LEU A 182 0.44 -15.43 -0.35
N TYR A 183 -0.24 -14.61 -1.18
CA TYR A 183 -1.65 -14.29 -1.01
C TYR A 183 -2.52 -15.33 -1.69
N VAL A 184 -2.80 -16.40 -0.95
CA VAL A 184 -3.57 -17.54 -1.43
C VAL A 184 -4.50 -18.08 -0.33
N ARG A 185 -5.65 -18.59 -0.72
CA ARG A 185 -6.49 -19.40 0.17
C ARG A 185 -5.91 -20.81 0.21
N ASP A 186 -5.03 -21.05 1.17
CA ASP A 186 -4.30 -22.30 1.34
C ASP A 186 -5.15 -23.44 1.96
N ALA A 187 -4.58 -24.64 2.03
CA ALA A 187 -5.25 -25.83 2.56
C ALA A 187 -5.62 -25.72 4.06
N ASP A 188 -4.92 -24.89 4.83
CA ASP A 188 -5.18 -24.67 6.27
C ASP A 188 -6.24 -23.60 6.54
N ALA A 189 -6.66 -22.84 5.53
CA ALA A 189 -7.68 -21.81 5.67
C ALA A 189 -8.99 -22.31 6.30
N PRO A 190 -9.53 -23.52 5.96
CA PRO A 190 -10.74 -24.02 6.62
C PRO A 190 -10.57 -24.31 8.11
N LYS A 191 -9.36 -24.71 8.54
CA LYS A 191 -9.04 -24.94 9.95
C LYS A 191 -8.98 -23.61 10.70
N ARG A 192 -8.23 -22.63 10.17
CA ARG A 192 -8.14 -21.29 10.77
C ARG A 192 -9.48 -20.56 10.82
N ARG A 193 -10.35 -20.79 9.79
CA ARG A 193 -11.69 -20.19 9.76
C ARG A 193 -12.55 -20.59 10.97
N LYS A 194 -12.41 -21.82 11.49
CA LYS A 194 -13.16 -22.27 12.67
C LYS A 194 -12.86 -21.49 13.94
N GLU A 195 -11.72 -20.82 14.01
CA GLU A 195 -11.36 -19.95 15.14
C GLU A 195 -12.25 -18.70 15.19
N TYR A 196 -12.72 -18.20 14.04
CA TYR A 196 -13.53 -16.99 13.92
C TYR A 196 -15.02 -17.28 13.67
N ALA A 197 -15.32 -18.37 12.97
CA ALA A 197 -16.65 -18.76 12.52
C ALA A 197 -16.91 -20.25 12.80
N PRO A 198 -17.00 -20.66 14.10
CA PRO A 198 -17.08 -22.07 14.47
C PRO A 198 -18.39 -22.75 14.05
N ASN A 199 -19.48 -21.99 13.84
CA ASN A 199 -20.79 -22.52 13.46
C ASN A 199 -21.08 -22.39 11.95
N GLY A 200 -20.03 -22.15 11.12
CA GLY A 200 -20.19 -22.00 9.68
C GLY A 200 -20.67 -20.61 9.23
N GLU A 201 -20.52 -19.60 10.08
CA GLU A 201 -20.87 -18.23 9.76
C GLU A 201 -20.08 -17.73 8.53
N LYS A 202 -20.66 -16.83 7.77
CA LYS A 202 -19.94 -16.10 6.73
C LYS A 202 -18.98 -15.09 7.36
N VAL A 203 -17.81 -14.87 6.73
CA VAL A 203 -16.77 -14.00 7.27
C VAL A 203 -16.56 -12.79 6.36
N LEU A 204 -16.85 -11.62 6.88
CA LEU A 204 -16.52 -10.35 6.25
C LEU A 204 -15.22 -9.81 6.85
N VAL A 205 -14.43 -9.10 6.07
CA VAL A 205 -13.18 -8.50 6.54
C VAL A 205 -13.06 -7.05 6.10
N HIS A 206 -12.43 -6.23 6.94
CA HIS A 206 -11.93 -4.91 6.59
C HIS A 206 -10.46 -4.82 7.01
N LEU A 207 -9.63 -4.29 6.11
CA LEU A 207 -8.20 -4.11 6.34
C LEU A 207 -7.81 -2.67 6.05
N SER A 208 -7.39 -1.91 7.07
CA SER A 208 -6.91 -0.55 6.91
C SER A 208 -6.19 -0.02 8.15
N ASN A 209 -5.71 1.23 8.08
CA ASN A 209 -5.13 1.96 9.21
C ASN A 209 -6.17 2.79 10.01
N PHE A 210 -7.43 2.46 9.92
CA PHE A 210 -8.59 3.04 10.64
C PHE A 210 -8.60 4.58 10.74
N ARG A 211 -8.12 5.24 9.68
CA ARG A 211 -8.23 6.71 9.53
C ARG A 211 -9.65 7.10 9.09
N PRO A 212 -10.09 8.34 9.35
CA PRO A 212 -11.44 8.82 8.98
C PRO A 212 -11.81 8.54 7.52
N VAL A 213 -10.87 8.74 6.58
CA VAL A 213 -11.06 8.47 5.15
C VAL A 213 -11.41 7.00 4.82
N LYS A 214 -11.18 6.06 5.76
CA LYS A 214 -11.52 4.64 5.61
C LYS A 214 -12.94 4.31 6.06
N ARG A 215 -13.66 5.26 6.70
CA ARG A 215 -15.06 5.17 7.07
C ARG A 215 -15.40 3.87 7.84
N LEU A 216 -14.62 3.59 8.89
CA LEU A 216 -14.75 2.34 9.65
C LEU A 216 -16.14 2.16 10.25
N THR A 217 -16.83 3.24 10.59
CA THR A 217 -18.23 3.22 11.05
C THR A 217 -19.19 2.68 9.99
N ASP A 218 -18.96 3.00 8.71
CA ASP A 218 -19.77 2.46 7.62
C ASP A 218 -19.56 0.95 7.46
N VAL A 219 -18.35 0.46 7.71
CA VAL A 219 -18.08 -0.99 7.73
C VAL A 219 -18.98 -1.69 8.76
N VAL A 220 -19.10 -1.12 9.98
CA VAL A 220 -19.94 -1.65 11.05
C VAL A 220 -21.43 -1.52 10.68
N GLU A 221 -21.84 -0.41 10.05
CA GLU A 221 -23.20 -0.20 9.56
C GLU A 221 -23.62 -1.20 8.48
N ILE A 222 -22.73 -1.44 7.49
CA ILE A 222 -22.94 -2.46 6.45
C ILE A 222 -23.06 -3.84 7.08
N PHE A 223 -22.14 -4.17 7.99
CA PHE A 223 -22.14 -5.45 8.67
C PHE A 223 -23.41 -5.69 9.50
N ASP A 224 -23.91 -4.69 10.23
CA ASP A 224 -25.18 -4.77 10.98
C ASP A 224 -26.36 -5.19 10.07
N ARG A 225 -26.45 -4.59 8.86
CA ARG A 225 -27.48 -4.93 7.88
C ARG A 225 -27.35 -6.36 7.35
N VAL A 226 -26.09 -6.76 7.04
CA VAL A 226 -25.80 -8.13 6.60
C VAL A 226 -26.13 -9.13 7.70
N ARG A 227 -25.69 -8.88 8.92
CA ARG A 227 -25.86 -9.77 10.07
C ARG A 227 -27.33 -10.05 10.40
N LYS A 228 -28.22 -9.08 10.20
CA LYS A 228 -29.66 -9.25 10.36
C LYS A 228 -30.29 -10.26 9.40
N LYS A 229 -29.61 -10.58 8.30
CA LYS A 229 -30.08 -11.50 7.25
C LYS A 229 -29.30 -12.79 7.19
N ILE A 230 -28.01 -12.75 7.45
CA ILE A 230 -27.08 -13.87 7.26
C ILE A 230 -26.19 -14.02 8.50
N PRO A 231 -26.16 -15.19 9.14
CA PRO A 231 -25.21 -15.47 10.22
C PRO A 231 -23.77 -15.21 9.76
N SER A 232 -23.13 -14.22 10.38
CA SER A 232 -21.83 -13.72 9.92
C SER A 232 -20.96 -13.15 11.03
N LYS A 233 -19.67 -13.06 10.80
CA LYS A 233 -18.64 -12.43 11.63
C LYS A 233 -17.92 -11.35 10.81
N LEU A 234 -17.49 -10.29 11.48
CA LEU A 234 -16.67 -9.23 10.88
C LEU A 234 -15.28 -9.23 11.52
N LEU A 235 -14.25 -9.35 10.69
CA LEU A 235 -12.87 -9.20 11.10
C LEU A 235 -12.40 -7.77 10.74
N LEU A 236 -11.97 -7.02 11.74
CA LEU A 236 -11.37 -5.70 11.59
C LEU A 236 -9.87 -5.81 11.82
N VAL A 237 -9.10 -5.75 10.72
CA VAL A 237 -7.65 -5.90 10.70
C VAL A 237 -7.00 -4.54 10.54
N GLY A 238 -6.17 -4.17 11.51
CA GLY A 238 -5.52 -2.87 11.57
C GLY A 238 -5.82 -2.12 12.85
N ASP A 239 -5.38 -0.87 12.90
CA ASP A 239 -5.56 0.01 14.06
C ASP A 239 -5.50 1.48 13.64
N GLY A 240 -6.09 2.37 14.45
CA GLY A 240 -6.06 3.79 14.19
C GLY A 240 -7.14 4.58 14.92
N PRO A 241 -7.25 5.89 14.64
CA PRO A 241 -8.05 6.82 15.43
C PRO A 241 -9.56 6.51 15.46
N ASP A 242 -10.11 5.84 14.46
CA ASP A 242 -11.54 5.53 14.43
C ASP A 242 -11.91 4.18 15.07
N ARG A 243 -10.93 3.45 15.63
CA ARG A 243 -11.17 2.16 16.30
C ARG A 243 -12.23 2.27 17.38
N SER A 244 -12.06 3.20 18.33
CA SER A 244 -13.00 3.36 19.46
C SER A 244 -14.41 3.72 19.00
N LYS A 245 -14.55 4.51 17.92
CA LYS A 245 -15.87 4.85 17.36
C LYS A 245 -16.56 3.60 16.83
N ALA A 246 -15.83 2.73 16.13
CA ALA A 246 -16.38 1.48 15.60
C ALA A 246 -16.74 0.49 16.71
N GLU A 247 -15.93 0.38 17.76
CA GLU A 247 -16.21 -0.43 18.96
C GLU A 247 -17.51 0.03 19.63
N TRP A 248 -17.65 1.33 19.90
CA TRP A 248 -18.87 1.92 20.47
C TRP A 248 -20.09 1.67 19.61
N LEU A 249 -19.98 1.84 18.30
CA LEU A 249 -21.08 1.61 17.38
C LEU A 249 -21.50 0.14 17.38
N ALA A 250 -20.56 -0.80 17.42
CA ALA A 250 -20.86 -2.23 17.51
C ALA A 250 -21.63 -2.59 18.81
N VAL A 251 -21.25 -1.97 19.93
CA VAL A 251 -21.96 -2.12 21.21
C VAL A 251 -23.40 -1.54 21.12
N GLN A 252 -23.53 -0.30 20.61
CA GLN A 252 -24.85 0.35 20.47
C GLN A 252 -25.81 -0.46 19.60
N LYS A 253 -25.29 -1.15 18.59
CA LYS A 253 -26.07 -2.03 17.70
C LYS A 253 -26.31 -3.43 18.26
N GLY A 254 -25.70 -3.79 19.39
CA GLY A 254 -25.79 -5.11 19.98
C GLY A 254 -25.13 -6.22 19.15
N ILE A 255 -24.09 -5.88 18.36
CA ILE A 255 -23.40 -6.81 17.46
C ILE A 255 -21.92 -7.03 17.86
N HIS A 256 -21.48 -6.48 18.98
CA HIS A 256 -20.06 -6.52 19.40
C HIS A 256 -19.49 -7.93 19.47
N ASP A 257 -20.27 -8.95 19.88
CA ASP A 257 -19.83 -10.37 19.91
C ASP A 257 -19.60 -10.98 18.52
N HIS A 258 -19.94 -10.25 17.48
CA HIS A 258 -19.78 -10.65 16.08
C HIS A 258 -18.72 -9.83 15.33
N VAL A 259 -18.16 -8.80 15.97
CA VAL A 259 -17.11 -7.93 15.42
C VAL A 259 -15.80 -8.19 16.15
N ILE A 260 -14.80 -8.67 15.45
CA ILE A 260 -13.51 -9.09 16.02
C ILE A 260 -12.44 -8.09 15.60
N PHE A 261 -11.95 -7.32 16.55
CA PHE A 261 -10.85 -6.36 16.35
C PHE A 261 -9.51 -7.06 16.53
N LEU A 262 -8.80 -7.31 15.45
CA LEU A 262 -7.56 -8.09 15.45
C LEU A 262 -6.29 -7.24 15.65
N GLY A 263 -6.42 -5.91 15.61
CA GLY A 263 -5.25 -5.03 15.64
C GLY A 263 -4.37 -5.18 14.41
N LYS A 264 -3.14 -4.66 14.49
CA LYS A 264 -2.14 -4.80 13.42
C LYS A 264 -1.70 -6.26 13.32
N GLN A 265 -1.61 -6.78 12.10
CA GLN A 265 -1.25 -8.16 11.81
C GLN A 265 -0.10 -8.21 10.82
N ASP A 266 0.91 -9.03 11.07
CA ASP A 266 2.03 -9.25 10.14
C ASP A 266 1.60 -10.18 8.98
N ARG A 267 0.77 -11.18 9.29
CA ARG A 267 0.27 -12.18 8.34
C ARG A 267 -1.18 -11.89 7.94
N VAL A 268 -1.39 -10.76 7.24
CA VAL A 268 -2.74 -10.35 6.80
C VAL A 268 -3.35 -11.34 5.81
N GLN A 269 -2.55 -12.03 5.01
CA GLN A 269 -2.99 -13.04 4.06
C GLN A 269 -3.75 -14.20 4.73
N GLU A 270 -3.40 -14.57 5.96
CA GLU A 270 -4.11 -15.61 6.71
C GLU A 270 -5.53 -15.18 7.10
N LYS A 271 -5.73 -13.88 7.37
CA LYS A 271 -7.04 -13.30 7.72
C LYS A 271 -7.90 -13.12 6.47
N LEU A 272 -7.28 -12.78 5.36
CA LEU A 272 -7.96 -12.75 4.05
C LEU A 272 -8.35 -14.16 3.61
N ALA A 273 -7.47 -15.15 3.73
CA ALA A 273 -7.74 -16.53 3.31
C ALA A 273 -8.98 -17.17 3.97
N VAL A 274 -9.36 -16.72 5.17
CA VAL A 274 -10.56 -17.23 5.88
C VAL A 274 -11.83 -16.44 5.59
N SER A 275 -11.73 -15.35 4.83
CA SER A 275 -12.84 -14.40 4.59
C SER A 275 -13.54 -14.68 3.27
N ASP A 276 -14.80 -14.25 3.18
CA ASP A 276 -15.65 -14.38 1.98
C ASP A 276 -15.72 -13.06 1.21
N ILE A 277 -15.93 -11.95 1.91
CA ILE A 277 -16.10 -10.62 1.35
C ILE A 277 -15.21 -9.62 2.09
N MET A 278 -14.61 -8.70 1.34
CA MET A 278 -13.97 -7.51 1.89
C MET A 278 -14.87 -6.29 1.75
N LEU A 279 -15.00 -5.51 2.83
CA LEU A 279 -15.66 -4.21 2.82
C LEU A 279 -14.63 -3.09 2.84
N LEU A 280 -14.69 -2.18 1.85
CA LEU A 280 -13.78 -1.04 1.76
C LEU A 280 -14.54 0.24 1.34
N PRO A 281 -15.33 0.86 2.25
CA PRO A 281 -16.17 2.03 1.98
C PRO A 281 -15.40 3.36 2.01
N SER A 282 -14.14 3.37 1.61
CA SER A 282 -13.24 4.52 1.72
C SER A 282 -13.73 5.74 0.93
N GLU A 283 -13.46 6.94 1.44
CA GLU A 283 -13.68 8.21 0.72
C GLU A 283 -12.58 8.49 -0.31
N LEU A 284 -11.39 7.98 -0.06
CA LEU A 284 -10.22 8.17 -0.93
C LEU A 284 -9.35 6.93 -0.92
N GLU A 285 -8.99 6.46 -2.11
CA GLU A 285 -8.03 5.39 -2.35
C GLU A 285 -7.19 5.72 -3.57
N SER A 286 -5.88 5.75 -3.41
CA SER A 286 -4.99 6.01 -4.55
C SER A 286 -4.86 4.81 -5.48
N PHE A 287 -5.08 3.58 -4.95
CA PHE A 287 -5.04 2.34 -5.71
C PHE A 287 -6.02 1.28 -5.15
N GLY A 288 -5.97 1.00 -3.84
CA GLY A 288 -6.78 -0.05 -3.22
C GLY A 288 -6.00 -1.36 -3.01
N LEU A 289 -4.77 -1.26 -2.49
CA LEU A 289 -3.91 -2.45 -2.25
C LEU A 289 -4.62 -3.52 -1.42
N ALA A 290 -5.36 -3.14 -0.37
CA ALA A 290 -6.11 -4.09 0.45
C ALA A 290 -7.16 -4.87 -0.35
N ALA A 291 -7.85 -4.20 -1.30
CA ALA A 291 -8.79 -4.89 -2.20
C ALA A 291 -8.06 -5.87 -3.12
N LEU A 292 -6.89 -5.49 -3.66
CA LEU A 292 -6.07 -6.38 -4.47
C LEU A 292 -5.58 -7.61 -3.68
N GLU A 293 -5.10 -7.41 -2.45
CA GLU A 293 -4.69 -8.49 -1.53
C GLU A 293 -5.86 -9.47 -1.26
N ALA A 294 -7.06 -8.93 -1.05
CA ALA A 294 -8.28 -9.72 -0.87
C ALA A 294 -8.61 -10.55 -2.13
N MET A 295 -8.60 -9.91 -3.31
CA MET A 295 -8.85 -10.57 -4.59
C MET A 295 -7.86 -11.73 -4.82
N ALA A 296 -6.59 -11.54 -4.51
CA ALA A 296 -5.58 -12.59 -4.60
C ALA A 296 -5.90 -13.80 -3.70
N CYS A 297 -6.52 -13.58 -2.54
CA CYS A 297 -7.00 -14.64 -1.64
C CYS A 297 -8.40 -15.18 -1.98
N LYS A 298 -8.97 -14.89 -3.16
CA LYS A 298 -10.35 -15.25 -3.52
C LYS A 298 -11.40 -14.63 -2.59
N VAL A 299 -11.17 -13.43 -2.10
CA VAL A 299 -12.14 -12.66 -1.31
C VAL A 299 -12.73 -11.58 -2.21
N VAL A 300 -14.06 -11.52 -2.29
CA VAL A 300 -14.74 -10.57 -3.19
C VAL A 300 -14.76 -9.18 -2.56
N PRO A 301 -14.18 -8.15 -3.19
CA PRO A 301 -14.24 -6.80 -2.67
C PRO A 301 -15.57 -6.11 -2.97
N ILE A 302 -16.13 -5.44 -1.95
CA ILE A 302 -17.21 -4.47 -2.08
C ILE A 302 -16.66 -3.14 -1.61
N THR A 303 -16.54 -2.19 -2.53
CA THR A 303 -15.82 -0.92 -2.31
C THR A 303 -16.65 0.28 -2.75
N THR A 304 -16.13 1.46 -2.46
CA THR A 304 -16.60 2.70 -3.10
C THR A 304 -15.95 2.89 -4.47
N ARG A 305 -16.59 3.71 -5.33
CA ARG A 305 -16.10 4.05 -6.67
C ARG A 305 -15.23 5.31 -6.60
N VAL A 306 -14.07 5.22 -5.94
CA VAL A 306 -13.18 6.38 -5.73
C VAL A 306 -11.75 6.11 -6.17
N GLY A 307 -11.06 7.17 -6.60
CA GLY A 307 -9.64 7.15 -6.88
C GLY A 307 -9.22 6.07 -7.87
N GLY A 308 -8.21 5.29 -7.49
CA GLY A 308 -7.68 4.18 -8.29
C GLY A 308 -8.46 2.86 -8.17
N LEU A 309 -9.50 2.75 -7.33
CA LEU A 309 -10.27 1.52 -7.19
C LEU A 309 -10.91 1.02 -8.49
N PRO A 310 -11.45 1.89 -9.39
CA PRO A 310 -11.96 1.47 -10.70
C PRO A 310 -10.91 0.87 -11.65
N GLU A 311 -9.62 1.05 -11.37
CA GLU A 311 -8.54 0.43 -12.14
C GLU A 311 -8.27 -1.02 -11.69
N VAL A 312 -8.64 -1.34 -10.43
CA VAL A 312 -8.47 -2.66 -9.82
C VAL A 312 -9.74 -3.51 -9.96
N ILE A 313 -10.91 -2.90 -9.85
CA ILE A 313 -12.19 -3.58 -9.77
C ILE A 313 -13.05 -3.30 -11.00
N GLU A 314 -13.51 -4.37 -11.66
CA GLU A 314 -14.59 -4.33 -12.67
C GLU A 314 -15.91 -4.65 -11.98
N HIS A 315 -16.76 -3.62 -11.83
CA HIS A 315 -18.05 -3.74 -11.15
C HIS A 315 -18.92 -4.85 -11.74
N GLY A 316 -19.42 -5.74 -10.87
CA GLY A 316 -20.26 -6.87 -11.24
C GLY A 316 -19.52 -8.09 -11.80
N ARG A 317 -18.21 -8.00 -12.02
CA ARG A 317 -17.39 -9.10 -12.54
C ARG A 317 -16.46 -9.69 -11.48
N ASN A 318 -15.61 -8.88 -10.88
CA ASN A 318 -14.62 -9.31 -9.89
C ASN A 318 -14.78 -8.62 -8.52
N GLY A 319 -15.85 -7.84 -8.34
CA GLY A 319 -16.22 -7.12 -7.15
C GLY A 319 -17.38 -6.16 -7.40
N PHE A 320 -17.79 -5.44 -6.38
CA PHE A 320 -18.83 -4.42 -6.50
C PHE A 320 -18.32 -3.06 -6.05
N MET A 321 -18.85 -2.00 -6.67
CA MET A 321 -18.57 -0.62 -6.29
C MET A 321 -19.89 0.14 -6.09
N ALA A 322 -19.96 0.95 -5.03
CA ALA A 322 -21.05 1.86 -4.72
C ALA A 322 -20.54 3.29 -4.52
N GLU A 323 -21.44 4.25 -4.34
CA GLU A 323 -21.04 5.62 -4.00
C GLU A 323 -20.59 5.72 -2.54
N VAL A 324 -19.80 6.75 -2.21
CA VAL A 324 -19.34 7.01 -0.84
C VAL A 324 -20.55 7.26 0.08
N GLY A 325 -20.62 6.52 1.18
CA GLY A 325 -21.70 6.61 2.14
C GLY A 325 -22.95 5.81 1.78
N ASP A 326 -22.99 5.15 0.63
CA ASP A 326 -24.12 4.29 0.24
C ASP A 326 -24.01 2.91 0.91
N VAL A 327 -24.20 2.94 2.22
CA VAL A 327 -24.15 1.76 3.10
C VAL A 327 -25.21 0.72 2.73
N ASP A 328 -26.38 1.17 2.28
CA ASP A 328 -27.50 0.27 1.96
C ASP A 328 -27.20 -0.55 0.70
N THR A 329 -26.72 0.08 -0.36
CA THR A 329 -26.31 -0.64 -1.59
C THR A 329 -25.15 -1.60 -1.31
N MET A 330 -24.12 -1.19 -0.54
CA MET A 330 -23.00 -2.06 -0.19
C MET A 330 -23.46 -3.28 0.63
N ALA A 331 -24.37 -3.07 1.59
CA ALA A 331 -24.96 -4.16 2.36
C ALA A 331 -25.78 -5.11 1.48
N GLN A 332 -26.56 -4.58 0.53
CA GLN A 332 -27.35 -5.39 -0.38
C GLN A 332 -26.44 -6.25 -1.28
N TYR A 333 -25.34 -5.69 -1.83
CA TYR A 333 -24.36 -6.49 -2.59
C TYR A 333 -23.78 -7.63 -1.75
N ALA A 334 -23.46 -7.37 -0.47
CA ALA A 334 -22.95 -8.40 0.42
C ALA A 334 -24.00 -9.49 0.69
N ILE A 335 -25.24 -9.12 0.94
CA ILE A 335 -26.36 -10.07 1.18
C ILE A 335 -26.58 -10.94 -0.07
N ASP A 336 -26.65 -10.33 -1.25
CA ASP A 336 -26.88 -11.04 -2.51
C ASP A 336 -25.76 -12.06 -2.81
N LEU A 337 -24.51 -11.69 -2.56
CA LEU A 337 -23.37 -12.62 -2.74
C LEU A 337 -23.38 -13.75 -1.71
N LEU A 338 -23.60 -13.41 -0.44
CA LEU A 338 -23.53 -14.40 0.64
C LEU A 338 -24.72 -15.37 0.64
N SER A 339 -25.82 -14.99 0.00
CA SER A 339 -27.01 -15.84 -0.20
C SER A 339 -26.89 -16.79 -1.39
N ASP A 340 -25.96 -16.55 -2.31
CA ASP A 340 -25.72 -17.37 -3.51
C ASP A 340 -24.26 -17.83 -3.57
N GLU A 341 -23.99 -19.02 -3.06
CA GLU A 341 -22.64 -19.59 -3.01
C GLU A 341 -22.00 -19.74 -4.39
N LYS A 342 -22.79 -20.06 -5.41
CA LYS A 342 -22.27 -20.22 -6.78
C LYS A 342 -21.83 -18.88 -7.37
N LYS A 343 -22.60 -17.84 -7.15
CA LYS A 343 -22.29 -16.47 -7.57
C LYS A 343 -21.05 -15.96 -6.84
N LEU A 344 -20.96 -16.19 -5.52
CA LEU A 344 -19.82 -15.81 -4.70
C LEU A 344 -18.53 -16.49 -5.19
N GLU A 345 -18.54 -17.82 -5.34
CA GLU A 345 -17.34 -18.57 -5.79
C GLU A 345 -16.95 -18.18 -7.22
N THR A 346 -17.91 -17.99 -8.12
CA THR A 346 -17.63 -17.53 -9.48
C THR A 346 -16.91 -16.19 -9.49
N MET A 347 -17.41 -15.21 -8.73
CA MET A 347 -16.80 -13.87 -8.62
C MET A 347 -15.44 -13.91 -7.91
N ALA A 348 -15.30 -14.74 -6.89
CA ALA A 348 -14.03 -14.94 -6.16
C ALA A 348 -12.93 -15.53 -7.08
N VAL A 349 -13.28 -16.49 -7.91
CA VAL A 349 -12.35 -17.04 -8.92
C VAL A 349 -11.97 -15.98 -9.95
N GLN A 350 -12.93 -15.19 -10.43
CA GLN A 350 -12.67 -14.09 -11.36
C GLN A 350 -11.81 -12.99 -10.74
N ALA A 351 -12.03 -12.66 -9.47
CA ALA A 351 -11.23 -11.68 -8.72
C ALA A 351 -9.75 -12.13 -8.64
N ARG A 352 -9.51 -13.37 -8.25
CA ARG A 352 -8.15 -13.93 -8.22
C ARG A 352 -7.50 -13.98 -9.60
N ALA A 353 -8.21 -14.47 -10.60
CA ALA A 353 -7.68 -14.55 -11.98
C ALA A 353 -7.29 -13.16 -12.50
N TRP A 354 -8.07 -12.13 -12.18
CA TRP A 354 -7.76 -10.74 -12.54
C TRP A 354 -6.51 -10.22 -11.82
N ALA A 355 -6.41 -10.44 -10.51
CA ALA A 355 -5.23 -10.07 -9.73
C ALA A 355 -3.97 -10.73 -10.30
N GLN A 356 -4.02 -12.03 -10.59
CA GLN A 356 -2.91 -12.80 -11.18
C GLN A 356 -2.52 -12.32 -12.58
N ALA A 357 -3.48 -11.98 -13.40
CA ALA A 357 -3.23 -11.56 -14.78
C ALA A 357 -2.59 -10.17 -14.88
N LYS A 358 -2.94 -9.24 -13.98
CA LYS A 358 -2.58 -7.83 -14.09
C LYS A 358 -1.64 -7.30 -13.01
N PHE A 359 -1.74 -7.79 -11.79
CA PHE A 359 -1.14 -7.15 -10.61
C PHE A 359 -0.24 -8.08 -9.78
N CYS A 360 0.11 -9.25 -10.32
CA CYS A 360 1.05 -10.14 -9.65
C CYS A 360 2.47 -9.58 -9.70
N ALA A 361 3.27 -9.79 -8.65
CA ALA A 361 4.67 -9.40 -8.60
C ALA A 361 5.43 -9.81 -9.87
N SER A 362 5.23 -11.04 -10.35
CA SER A 362 5.84 -11.55 -11.59
C SER A 362 5.55 -10.72 -12.85
N LYS A 363 4.50 -9.88 -12.85
CA LYS A 363 4.11 -8.99 -13.95
C LYS A 363 4.59 -7.56 -13.77
N ILE A 364 4.66 -7.11 -12.52
CA ILE A 364 4.97 -5.70 -12.20
C ILE A 364 6.47 -5.48 -11.96
N ILE A 365 7.15 -6.41 -11.30
CA ILE A 365 8.59 -6.25 -11.03
C ILE A 365 9.44 -6.05 -12.31
N PRO A 366 9.20 -6.81 -13.40
CA PRO A 366 9.91 -6.53 -14.67
C PRO A 366 9.72 -5.13 -15.23
N GLN A 367 8.59 -4.46 -14.94
CA GLN A 367 8.35 -3.08 -15.35
C GLN A 367 9.26 -2.10 -14.58
N TYR A 368 9.48 -2.35 -13.28
CA TYR A 368 10.45 -1.58 -12.49
C TYR A 368 11.89 -1.81 -12.98
N GLU A 369 12.29 -3.05 -13.28
CA GLU A 369 13.63 -3.34 -13.82
C GLU A 369 13.88 -2.62 -15.15
N GLU A 370 12.89 -2.61 -16.03
CA GLU A 370 12.96 -1.90 -17.31
C GLU A 370 12.99 -0.38 -17.12
N PHE A 371 12.19 0.13 -16.19
CA PHE A 371 12.20 1.55 -15.83
C PHE A 371 13.55 1.99 -15.29
N TYR A 372 14.17 1.23 -14.38
CA TYR A 372 15.51 1.54 -13.86
C TYR A 372 16.56 1.53 -14.97
N ARG A 373 16.54 0.55 -15.87
CA ARG A 373 17.47 0.46 -16.97
C ARG A 373 17.42 1.71 -17.86
N ARG A 374 16.20 2.14 -18.24
CA ARG A 374 16.04 3.37 -19.03
C ARG A 374 16.50 4.63 -18.31
N VAL A 375 16.34 4.71 -17.00
CA VAL A 375 16.85 5.84 -16.21
C VAL A 375 18.37 5.85 -16.19
N LEU A 376 19.00 4.71 -15.98
CA LEU A 376 20.47 4.58 -15.98
C LEU A 376 21.07 4.92 -17.34
N GLU A 377 20.50 4.46 -18.43
CA GLU A 377 20.92 4.78 -19.82
C GLU A 377 20.87 6.27 -20.14
N ARG A 378 19.90 7.01 -19.59
CA ARG A 378 19.78 8.47 -19.79
C ARG A 378 20.73 9.27 -18.89
N SER A 379 21.21 8.66 -17.81
CA SER A 379 22.06 9.31 -16.81
C SER A 379 23.55 9.07 -17.06
N SER A 380 23.90 8.11 -17.93
CA SER A 380 25.24 7.81 -18.43
C SER A 380 25.65 8.77 -19.54
#